data_9f9ca9c3a2bb210fb9c795c0a91a8a51
#
_entry.id   9f9ca9c3a2bb210fb9c795c0a91a8a51
#
_cell.length_a   1.000
_cell.length_b   1.000
_cell.length_c   1.000
_cell.angle_alpha   90.00
_cell.angle_beta   90.00
_cell.angle_gamma   90.00
#
_symmetry.space_group_name_H-M   'P 1'
#
loop_
_entity.id
_entity.type
_entity.pdbx_description
1 polymer ?
#
loop_
_entity_poly.entity_id
_entity_poly.type
_entity_poly.pdbx_seq_one_letter_code
_entity_poly.pdbx_strand_id
1 'polypeptide(L)'
;MSNRRLFPHRILALLIVSLSANAFASVHAAGTFEAVRACDAFKSFQKGTNPGNIRLEPGQSYSIEELNERGGEWVRISVPAVRDPLRWVPKECGVSELMQPEPPPAPPGKPGASKCNTANTYDSNVLAMSWQPGFCEHARYSGRKPECDALEDGELVISHLTIHGLWPNKQACGTKYGSCGATPLNLSEDTLAEVAPWIPNLMYDTDLATHEWSKHGSCQARTDDEYFLTAKLLTEQVDHSVIGDFIKSNVGKEMSVSDFFAQVRRELGPDMEQKVQLMCAEGKYLQEIRLSLPRDIVPGQDMAQMVAGAPKLRSRTDKCDSDRIYIERSGRE
;
A
#
# COMPACT_ATOMS: atom_id res chain seq x y z
N MET A 1 -34.67 -57.86 43.43
CA MET A 1 -33.39 -57.15 43.51
C MET A 1 -32.62 -57.45 42.25
N SER A 2 -32.71 -56.58 41.24
CA SER A 2 -32.09 -56.77 39.92
C SER A 2 -31.25 -55.54 39.59
N ASN A 3 -29.93 -55.69 39.65
CA ASN A 3 -28.94 -54.69 39.32
C ASN A 3 -28.78 -54.64 37.79
N ARG A 4 -29.26 -53.55 37.16
CA ARG A 4 -28.92 -53.23 35.75
C ARG A 4 -27.69 -52.31 35.77
N ARG A 5 -26.57 -52.77 35.25
CA ARG A 5 -25.37 -51.99 34.98
C ARG A 5 -25.55 -51.21 33.66
N LEU A 6 -25.51 -49.91 33.72
CA LEU A 6 -25.44 -49.00 32.58
C LEU A 6 -24.01 -48.95 32.02
N PHE A 7 -23.79 -49.25 30.75
CA PHE A 7 -22.56 -49.04 30.04
C PHE A 7 -22.56 -47.62 29.47
N PRO A 8 -21.47 -46.83 29.61
CA PRO A 8 -21.38 -45.53 28.97
C PRO A 8 -20.97 -45.68 27.51
N HIS A 9 -21.78 -45.15 26.61
CA HIS A 9 -21.46 -45.03 25.19
C HIS A 9 -20.41 -43.95 25.03
N ARG A 10 -19.21 -44.31 24.60
CA ARG A 10 -18.17 -43.38 24.14
C ARG A 10 -18.55 -42.92 22.72
N ILE A 11 -18.95 -41.66 22.61
CA ILE A 11 -19.12 -40.98 21.33
C ILE A 11 -17.71 -40.59 20.85
N LEU A 12 -17.27 -41.28 19.79
CA LEU A 12 -16.02 -40.95 19.09
C LEU A 12 -16.32 -39.78 18.14
N ALA A 13 -15.93 -38.56 18.53
CA ALA A 13 -16.03 -37.40 17.65
C ALA A 13 -14.93 -37.49 16.58
N LEU A 14 -15.33 -37.78 15.33
CA LEU A 14 -14.46 -37.65 14.18
C LEU A 14 -14.23 -36.14 13.92
N LEU A 15 -13.02 -35.64 14.22
CA LEU A 15 -12.55 -34.34 13.73
C LEU A 15 -12.27 -34.47 12.23
N ILE A 16 -13.19 -33.94 11.41
CA ILE A 16 -12.95 -33.72 9.99
C ILE A 16 -12.08 -32.47 9.88
N VAL A 17 -10.78 -32.64 9.71
CA VAL A 17 -9.87 -31.57 9.30
C VAL A 17 -10.14 -31.27 7.83
N SER A 18 -10.89 -30.21 7.57
CA SER A 18 -11.06 -29.69 6.22
C SER A 18 -9.74 -29.04 5.80
N LEU A 19 -8.94 -29.75 4.99
CA LEU A 19 -7.86 -29.12 4.23
C LEU A 19 -8.51 -28.19 3.19
N SER A 20 -8.54 -26.91 3.47
CA SER A 20 -8.82 -25.89 2.46
C SER A 20 -7.63 -25.88 1.49
N ALA A 21 -7.80 -26.45 0.31
CA ALA A 21 -6.86 -26.26 -0.78
C ALA A 21 -6.98 -24.79 -1.21
N ASN A 22 -6.01 -23.99 -0.84
CA ASN A 22 -5.85 -22.65 -1.41
C ASN A 22 -5.62 -22.81 -2.91
N ALA A 23 -6.62 -22.51 -3.70
CA ALA A 23 -6.48 -22.36 -5.15
C ALA A 23 -5.78 -21.02 -5.38
N PHE A 24 -4.46 -21.05 -5.55
CA PHE A 24 -3.70 -19.88 -5.98
C PHE A 24 -4.18 -19.51 -7.39
N ALA A 25 -4.80 -18.32 -7.50
CA ALA A 25 -5.22 -17.78 -8.78
C ALA A 25 -3.99 -17.19 -9.49
N SER A 26 -3.80 -17.58 -10.77
CA SER A 26 -2.78 -16.96 -11.61
C SER A 26 -3.04 -15.47 -11.78
N VAL A 27 -1.99 -14.68 -11.90
CA VAL A 27 -2.03 -13.23 -12.09
C VAL A 27 -1.71 -12.90 -13.54
N HIS A 28 -2.56 -12.10 -14.18
CA HIS A 28 -2.31 -11.64 -15.54
C HIS A 28 -1.04 -10.77 -15.56
N ALA A 29 -0.11 -11.08 -16.46
CA ALA A 29 1.12 -10.35 -16.67
C ALA A 29 1.41 -10.25 -18.17
N ALA A 30 1.99 -9.14 -18.61
CA ALA A 30 2.44 -8.97 -19.97
C ALA A 30 3.95 -8.71 -19.96
N GLY A 31 4.64 -9.16 -21.01
CA GLY A 31 6.08 -8.99 -21.11
C GLY A 31 6.72 -9.95 -22.10
N THR A 32 8.04 -10.05 -22.00
CA THR A 32 8.85 -10.94 -22.82
C THR A 32 9.63 -11.90 -21.92
N PHE A 33 9.61 -13.17 -22.27
CA PHE A 33 10.42 -14.22 -21.65
C PHE A 33 11.44 -14.71 -22.66
N GLU A 34 12.70 -14.42 -22.44
CA GLU A 34 13.80 -14.94 -23.27
C GLU A 34 14.32 -16.25 -22.65
N ALA A 35 14.15 -17.36 -23.35
CA ALA A 35 14.61 -18.65 -22.87
C ALA A 35 16.14 -18.73 -22.89
N VAL A 36 16.76 -19.08 -21.77
CA VAL A 36 18.21 -19.34 -21.67
C VAL A 36 18.54 -20.83 -21.70
N ARG A 37 17.53 -21.68 -21.55
CA ARG A 37 17.64 -23.15 -21.53
C ARG A 37 16.48 -23.82 -22.24
N ALA A 38 16.72 -25.02 -22.79
CA ALA A 38 15.68 -25.85 -23.40
C ALA A 38 14.86 -26.55 -22.30
N CYS A 39 13.95 -25.85 -21.66
CA CYS A 39 13.05 -26.39 -20.65
C CYS A 39 11.74 -26.91 -21.24
N ASP A 40 11.11 -27.87 -20.55
CA ASP A 40 9.78 -28.35 -20.91
C ASP A 40 8.71 -27.28 -20.64
N ALA A 41 7.76 -27.16 -21.56
CA ALA A 41 6.68 -26.18 -21.51
C ALA A 41 5.34 -26.89 -21.23
N PHE A 42 4.84 -26.77 -20.00
CA PHE A 42 3.72 -27.55 -19.49
C PHE A 42 2.36 -26.92 -19.80
N LYS A 43 1.38 -27.71 -20.15
CA LYS A 43 -0.03 -27.28 -20.12
C LYS A 43 -0.53 -27.10 -18.67
N SER A 44 -0.06 -27.96 -17.78
CA SER A 44 -0.29 -27.86 -16.34
C SER A 44 1.00 -28.27 -15.62
N PHE A 45 1.65 -27.31 -14.96
CA PHE A 45 2.85 -27.59 -14.16
C PHE A 45 2.53 -28.42 -12.92
N GLN A 46 1.35 -28.22 -12.31
CA GLN A 46 0.90 -28.98 -11.15
C GLN A 46 0.71 -30.48 -11.46
N LYS A 47 0.27 -30.80 -12.68
CA LYS A 47 0.05 -32.19 -13.13
C LYS A 47 1.22 -32.73 -13.95
N GLY A 48 2.25 -31.93 -14.23
CA GLY A 48 3.38 -32.30 -15.07
C GLY A 48 2.98 -32.66 -16.52
N THR A 49 1.86 -32.12 -17.04
CA THR A 49 1.39 -32.49 -18.37
C THR A 49 1.99 -31.59 -19.45
N ASN A 50 2.67 -32.19 -20.41
CA ASN A 50 3.26 -31.52 -21.58
C ASN A 50 2.83 -32.21 -22.89
N PRO A 51 1.58 -32.00 -23.38
CA PRO A 51 1.13 -32.57 -24.65
C PRO A 51 1.97 -32.03 -25.81
N GLY A 52 2.48 -32.95 -26.62
CA GLY A 52 3.34 -32.62 -27.74
C GLY A 52 4.83 -32.48 -27.39
N ASN A 53 5.22 -32.73 -26.13
CA ASN A 53 6.61 -32.63 -25.65
C ASN A 53 7.25 -31.29 -26.03
N ILE A 54 6.52 -30.22 -25.84
CA ILE A 54 6.96 -28.85 -26.20
C ILE A 54 8.13 -28.44 -25.31
N ARG A 55 9.19 -27.97 -25.92
CA ARG A 55 10.37 -27.44 -25.22
C ARG A 55 10.71 -26.05 -25.76
N LEU A 56 11.26 -25.22 -24.87
CA LEU A 56 11.73 -23.89 -25.23
C LEU A 56 13.01 -23.99 -26.06
N GLU A 57 13.17 -23.07 -27.01
CA GLU A 57 14.39 -22.90 -27.76
C GLU A 57 15.23 -21.81 -27.10
N PRO A 58 16.48 -22.13 -26.64
CA PRO A 58 17.37 -21.12 -26.05
C PRO A 58 17.64 -19.96 -27.04
N GLY A 59 17.56 -18.71 -26.52
CA GLY A 59 17.67 -17.50 -27.30
C GLY A 59 16.37 -17.05 -27.98
N GLN A 60 15.29 -17.85 -27.87
CA GLN A 60 13.98 -17.47 -28.40
C GLN A 60 13.20 -16.67 -27.34
N SER A 61 12.55 -15.60 -27.81
CA SER A 61 11.65 -14.78 -26.99
C SER A 61 10.20 -15.21 -27.15
N TYR A 62 9.47 -15.25 -26.05
CA TYR A 62 8.06 -15.62 -25.94
C TYR A 62 7.27 -14.54 -25.21
N SER A 63 6.01 -14.31 -25.60
CA SER A 63 5.14 -13.39 -24.87
C SER A 63 4.75 -13.98 -23.51
N ILE A 64 4.81 -13.19 -22.44
CA ILE A 64 4.27 -13.52 -21.13
C ILE A 64 2.79 -13.17 -21.10
N GLU A 65 1.97 -14.07 -20.55
CA GLU A 65 0.52 -13.92 -20.40
C GLU A 65 0.08 -13.92 -18.92
N GLU A 66 0.74 -14.74 -18.09
CA GLU A 66 0.39 -14.88 -16.67
C GLU A 66 1.62 -15.30 -15.84
N LEU A 67 1.55 -15.02 -14.54
CA LEU A 67 2.37 -15.65 -13.50
C LEU A 67 1.48 -16.56 -12.66
N ASN A 68 2.03 -17.64 -12.09
CA ASN A 68 1.23 -18.53 -11.23
C ASN A 68 0.79 -17.85 -9.93
N GLU A 69 1.54 -16.83 -9.50
CA GLU A 69 1.26 -15.91 -8.41
C GLU A 69 2.15 -14.67 -8.58
N ARG A 70 1.96 -13.61 -7.81
CA ARG A 70 2.86 -12.45 -7.85
C ARG A 70 4.25 -12.86 -7.37
N GLY A 71 5.28 -12.64 -8.21
CA GLY A 71 6.64 -13.09 -7.94
C GLY A 71 6.87 -14.60 -8.05
N GLY A 72 5.87 -15.36 -8.52
CA GLY A 72 5.90 -16.81 -8.52
C GLY A 72 6.96 -17.44 -9.42
N GLU A 73 7.23 -18.72 -9.17
CA GLU A 73 8.26 -19.51 -9.83
C GLU A 73 7.90 -19.97 -11.27
N TRP A 74 6.64 -19.74 -11.69
CA TRP A 74 6.14 -20.19 -12.98
C TRP A 74 5.58 -19.05 -13.80
N VAL A 75 6.01 -19.00 -15.05
CA VAL A 75 5.56 -18.02 -16.06
C VAL A 75 4.74 -18.73 -17.12
N ARG A 76 3.57 -18.21 -17.45
CA ARG A 76 2.77 -18.70 -18.56
C ARG A 76 3.09 -17.87 -19.81
N ILE A 77 3.60 -18.53 -20.81
CA ILE A 77 4.04 -17.93 -22.07
C ILE A 77 3.20 -18.42 -23.23
N SER A 78 3.20 -17.66 -24.31
CA SER A 78 2.62 -18.07 -25.60
C SER A 78 3.70 -18.67 -26.50
N VAL A 79 3.60 -19.98 -26.78
CA VAL A 79 4.51 -20.70 -27.70
C VAL A 79 3.90 -20.71 -29.10
N PRO A 80 4.53 -20.06 -30.09
CA PRO A 80 3.98 -19.99 -31.45
C PRO A 80 3.94 -21.36 -32.13
N ALA A 81 3.07 -21.51 -33.12
CA ALA A 81 2.92 -22.69 -33.97
C ALA A 81 2.45 -23.99 -33.26
N VAL A 82 1.99 -23.93 -32.05
CA VAL A 82 1.35 -25.06 -31.33
C VAL A 82 -0.17 -24.87 -31.25
N ARG A 83 -0.93 -25.97 -31.39
CA ARG A 83 -2.39 -25.95 -31.37
C ARG A 83 -2.97 -25.31 -30.11
N ASP A 84 -2.26 -25.39 -28.99
CA ASP A 84 -2.64 -24.86 -27.67
C ASP A 84 -1.42 -24.09 -27.14
N PRO A 85 -1.29 -22.78 -27.49
CA PRO A 85 -0.03 -22.07 -27.35
C PRO A 85 0.36 -21.73 -25.91
N LEU A 86 -0.62 -21.64 -24.98
CA LEU A 86 -0.34 -21.21 -23.61
C LEU A 86 0.31 -22.33 -22.80
N ARG A 87 1.54 -22.09 -22.34
CA ARG A 87 2.38 -23.04 -21.61
C ARG A 87 2.99 -22.42 -20.38
N TRP A 88 3.08 -23.19 -19.32
CA TRP A 88 3.80 -22.85 -18.10
C TRP A 88 5.23 -23.31 -18.18
N VAL A 89 6.15 -22.43 -17.84
CA VAL A 89 7.61 -22.71 -17.78
C VAL A 89 8.16 -22.22 -16.46
N PRO A 90 9.17 -22.90 -15.87
CA PRO A 90 9.85 -22.39 -14.69
C PRO A 90 10.53 -21.04 -15.01
N LYS A 91 10.41 -20.08 -14.09
CA LYS A 91 11.02 -18.75 -14.23
C LYS A 91 12.54 -18.83 -14.44
N GLU A 92 13.18 -19.80 -13.80
CA GLU A 92 14.61 -20.06 -13.93
C GLU A 92 15.07 -20.53 -15.34
N CYS A 93 14.13 -20.83 -16.22
CA CYS A 93 14.44 -21.25 -17.60
C CYS A 93 14.72 -20.09 -18.56
N GLY A 94 14.55 -18.86 -18.11
CA GLY A 94 14.75 -17.67 -18.94
C GLY A 94 14.86 -16.39 -18.12
N VAL A 95 14.96 -15.28 -18.84
CA VAL A 95 14.91 -13.94 -18.31
C VAL A 95 13.55 -13.35 -18.64
N SER A 96 12.83 -12.87 -17.62
CA SER A 96 11.54 -12.21 -17.81
C SER A 96 11.72 -10.70 -17.78
N GLU A 97 11.36 -10.04 -18.85
CA GLU A 97 11.13 -8.60 -18.89
C GLU A 97 9.63 -8.38 -18.85
N LEU A 98 9.11 -8.13 -17.66
CA LEU A 98 7.71 -7.78 -17.49
C LEU A 98 7.51 -6.36 -18.02
N MET A 99 6.63 -6.22 -19.00
CA MET A 99 6.13 -4.91 -19.36
C MET A 99 5.30 -4.43 -18.15
N GLN A 100 5.63 -3.24 -17.63
CA GLN A 100 4.67 -2.59 -16.75
C GLN A 100 3.35 -2.53 -17.54
N PRO A 101 2.24 -3.05 -16.99
CA PRO A 101 0.98 -2.99 -17.71
C PRO A 101 0.73 -1.51 -18.02
N GLU A 102 0.67 -1.19 -19.33
CA GLU A 102 0.02 0.07 -19.69
C GLU A 102 -1.32 0.06 -18.97
N PRO A 103 -1.63 1.07 -18.15
CA PRO A 103 -2.90 1.08 -17.43
C PRO A 103 -3.97 0.83 -18.48
N PRO A 104 -4.88 -0.14 -18.28
CA PRO A 104 -5.89 -0.47 -19.26
C PRO A 104 -6.56 0.85 -19.66
N PRO A 105 -6.79 1.12 -20.97
CA PRO A 105 -7.46 2.35 -21.38
C PRO A 105 -8.71 2.45 -20.53
N ALA A 106 -8.85 3.55 -19.78
CA ALA A 106 -9.94 3.72 -18.83
C ALA A 106 -11.23 3.35 -19.55
N PRO A 107 -12.07 2.46 -19.02
CA PRO A 107 -13.29 2.07 -19.70
C PRO A 107 -14.03 3.36 -20.08
N PRO A 108 -14.59 3.47 -21.31
CA PRO A 108 -15.19 4.70 -21.78
C PRO A 108 -16.17 5.17 -20.71
N GLY A 109 -15.85 6.32 -20.09
CA GLY A 109 -16.58 6.84 -18.94
C GLY A 109 -18.05 6.92 -19.30
N LYS A 110 -18.94 6.43 -18.42
CA LYS A 110 -20.38 6.57 -18.60
C LYS A 110 -20.67 8.05 -18.91
N PRO A 111 -21.51 8.37 -19.91
CA PRO A 111 -21.89 9.75 -20.20
C PRO A 111 -22.40 10.41 -18.91
N GLY A 112 -21.68 11.42 -18.42
CA GLY A 112 -21.95 12.07 -17.13
C GLY A 112 -20.94 11.78 -16.01
N ALA A 113 -19.89 10.97 -16.24
CA ALA A 113 -18.82 10.78 -15.26
C ALA A 113 -18.13 12.12 -14.92
N SER A 114 -18.02 12.43 -13.65
CA SER A 114 -17.34 13.63 -13.17
C SER A 114 -15.88 13.61 -13.65
N LYS A 115 -15.38 14.76 -14.17
CA LYS A 115 -13.97 14.93 -14.54
C LYS A 115 -13.00 14.71 -13.36
N CYS A 116 -13.52 14.49 -12.16
CA CYS A 116 -12.79 14.31 -10.92
C CYS A 116 -12.57 12.85 -10.52
N ASN A 117 -12.96 11.90 -11.36
CA ASN A 117 -12.74 10.46 -11.18
C ASN A 117 -12.08 9.80 -12.41
N THR A 118 -11.30 10.57 -13.14
CA THR A 118 -10.53 10.08 -14.29
C THR A 118 -9.10 9.85 -13.85
N ALA A 119 -8.62 8.60 -13.97
CA ALA A 119 -7.26 8.24 -13.60
C ALA A 119 -6.21 9.07 -14.39
N ASN A 120 -5.06 9.26 -13.77
CA ASN A 120 -3.89 9.94 -14.36
C ASN A 120 -4.10 11.39 -14.81
N THR A 121 -5.12 12.07 -14.28
CA THR A 121 -5.39 13.49 -14.59
C THR A 121 -5.17 14.42 -13.41
N TYR A 122 -4.41 13.99 -12.41
CA TYR A 122 -4.02 14.80 -11.24
C TYR A 122 -2.84 15.72 -11.54
N ASP A 123 -2.71 16.78 -10.74
CA ASP A 123 -1.70 17.84 -10.90
C ASP A 123 -0.59 17.75 -9.84
N SER A 124 -0.88 17.14 -8.71
CA SER A 124 0.00 17.04 -7.55
C SER A 124 -0.44 15.90 -6.64
N ASN A 125 0.33 15.66 -5.59
CA ASN A 125 -0.02 14.68 -4.55
C ASN A 125 0.04 15.32 -3.16
N VAL A 126 -0.61 14.70 -2.20
CA VAL A 126 -0.42 14.95 -0.77
C VAL A 126 -0.07 13.63 -0.11
N LEU A 127 1.08 13.56 0.54
CA LEU A 127 1.40 12.50 1.48
C LEU A 127 0.80 12.87 2.83
N ALA A 128 -0.12 12.06 3.33
CA ALA A 128 -0.71 12.17 4.65
C ALA A 128 -0.10 11.10 5.57
N MET A 129 0.44 11.55 6.70
CA MET A 129 1.11 10.70 7.68
C MET A 129 0.46 10.92 9.04
N SER A 130 0.02 9.86 9.69
CA SER A 130 -0.56 9.94 11.02
C SER A 130 0.52 9.95 12.11
N TRP A 131 0.28 10.73 13.15
CA TRP A 131 0.84 10.44 14.46
C TRP A 131 -0.15 9.50 15.15
N GLN A 132 0.08 8.20 15.01
CA GLN A 132 -0.87 7.16 15.38
C GLN A 132 -1.36 7.25 16.84
N PRO A 133 -0.49 7.52 17.85
CA PRO A 133 -0.97 7.69 19.23
C PRO A 133 -1.99 8.82 19.38
N GLY A 134 -1.72 9.99 18.79
CA GLY A 134 -2.64 11.12 18.84
C GLY A 134 -3.93 10.89 18.05
N PHE A 135 -3.85 10.14 16.94
CA PHE A 135 -5.05 9.71 16.23
C PHE A 135 -5.91 8.78 17.08
N CYS A 136 -5.32 7.74 17.65
CA CYS A 136 -6.06 6.73 18.40
C CYS A 136 -6.72 7.31 19.67
N GLU A 137 -6.04 8.19 20.38
CA GLU A 137 -6.54 8.77 21.65
C GLU A 137 -7.58 9.88 21.42
N HIS A 138 -7.39 10.74 20.41
CA HIS A 138 -8.14 12.00 20.33
C HIS A 138 -8.96 12.17 19.05
N ALA A 139 -8.74 11.39 18.00
CA ALA A 139 -9.50 11.56 16.77
C ALA A 139 -10.91 10.95 16.93
N ARG A 140 -11.90 11.68 16.39
CA ARG A 140 -13.26 11.13 16.28
C ARG A 140 -13.35 10.29 15.02
N TYR A 141 -13.46 8.98 15.18
CA TYR A 141 -13.68 8.04 14.09
C TYR A 141 -14.92 7.18 14.34
N SER A 142 -15.45 6.59 13.29
CA SER A 142 -16.55 5.64 13.35
C SER A 142 -16.02 4.21 13.13
N GLY A 143 -16.65 3.25 13.78
CA GLY A 143 -16.26 1.86 13.67
C GLY A 143 -15.11 1.49 14.61
N ARG A 144 -14.73 0.23 14.57
CA ARG A 144 -13.66 -0.33 15.37
C ARG A 144 -12.30 -0.06 14.72
N LYS A 145 -11.29 0.19 15.52
CA LYS A 145 -9.90 0.40 15.09
C LYS A 145 -9.00 -0.53 15.91
N PRO A 146 -8.86 -1.79 15.49
CA PRO A 146 -8.14 -2.79 16.29
C PRO A 146 -6.68 -2.41 16.54
N GLU A 147 -6.05 -1.67 15.64
CA GLU A 147 -4.72 -1.09 15.85
C GLU A 147 -4.69 -0.08 17.01
N CYS A 148 -5.78 0.64 17.23
CA CYS A 148 -5.89 1.55 18.37
C CYS A 148 -6.14 0.79 19.68
N ASP A 149 -6.99 -0.25 19.64
CA ASP A 149 -7.19 -1.14 20.80
C ASP A 149 -5.84 -1.74 21.24
N ALA A 150 -5.05 -2.28 20.30
CA ALA A 150 -3.74 -2.87 20.57
C ALA A 150 -2.70 -1.84 21.08
N LEU A 151 -2.78 -0.60 20.60
CA LEU A 151 -1.91 0.48 21.07
C LEU A 151 -2.28 0.88 22.50
N GLU A 152 -3.58 0.96 22.83
CA GLU A 152 -4.10 1.26 24.17
C GLU A 152 -3.72 0.18 25.18
N ASP A 153 -3.78 -1.10 24.76
CA ASP A 153 -3.42 -2.25 25.61
C ASP A 153 -1.90 -2.45 25.73
N GLY A 154 -1.09 -1.69 25.00
CA GLY A 154 0.37 -1.79 25.00
C GLY A 154 0.92 -2.98 24.21
N GLU A 155 0.08 -3.67 23.45
CA GLU A 155 0.49 -4.74 22.54
C GLU A 155 1.17 -4.18 21.27
N LEU A 156 0.81 -2.96 20.87
CA LEU A 156 1.41 -2.21 19.77
C LEU A 156 2.09 -0.95 20.31
N VAL A 157 3.33 -0.73 19.87
CA VAL A 157 4.10 0.48 20.19
C VAL A 157 4.49 1.18 18.90
N ILE A 158 4.06 2.42 18.73
CA ILE A 158 4.38 3.26 17.57
C ILE A 158 5.18 4.47 18.03
N SER A 159 6.39 4.63 17.47
CA SER A 159 7.32 5.72 17.80
C SER A 159 7.79 6.51 16.57
N HIS A 160 7.11 6.33 15.43
CA HIS A 160 7.40 6.95 14.15
C HIS A 160 6.11 7.39 13.45
N LEU A 161 6.23 8.18 12.39
CA LEU A 161 5.11 8.53 11.54
C LEU A 161 4.58 7.31 10.80
N THR A 162 3.26 7.17 10.70
CA THR A 162 2.62 6.08 9.97
C THR A 162 1.91 6.60 8.73
N ILE A 163 1.72 5.74 7.74
CA ILE A 163 1.05 6.13 6.50
C ILE A 163 -0.45 6.22 6.78
N HIS A 164 -1.05 7.38 6.46
CA HIS A 164 -2.48 7.47 6.22
C HIS A 164 -2.74 7.20 4.75
N GLY A 165 -2.11 7.95 3.83
CA GLY A 165 -2.25 7.71 2.40
C GLY A 165 -1.42 8.65 1.53
N LEU A 166 -1.34 8.32 0.24
CA LEU A 166 -0.73 9.15 -0.80
C LEU A 166 -1.82 9.59 -1.78
N TRP A 167 -2.27 10.84 -1.67
CA TRP A 167 -3.47 11.34 -2.33
C TRP A 167 -3.15 12.15 -3.57
N PRO A 168 -3.44 11.65 -4.78
CA PRO A 168 -3.38 12.48 -5.97
C PRO A 168 -4.45 13.57 -5.90
N ASN A 169 -4.09 14.78 -6.28
CA ASN A 169 -4.96 15.94 -6.28
C ASN A 169 -5.05 16.57 -7.67
N LYS A 170 -6.25 17.03 -8.01
CA LYS A 170 -6.52 17.84 -9.18
C LYS A 170 -7.06 19.19 -8.76
N GLN A 171 -6.35 20.26 -9.05
CA GLN A 171 -6.73 21.61 -8.62
C GLN A 171 -8.17 21.97 -8.95
N ALA A 172 -8.64 21.59 -10.14
CA ALA A 172 -10.02 21.83 -10.58
C ALA A 172 -11.08 21.05 -9.80
N CYS A 173 -10.70 20.01 -9.06
CA CYS A 173 -11.59 19.11 -8.33
C CYS A 173 -11.58 19.32 -6.81
N GLY A 174 -10.53 19.96 -6.28
CA GLY A 174 -10.30 20.05 -4.85
C GLY A 174 -10.25 18.66 -4.21
N THR A 175 -10.92 18.48 -3.09
CA THR A 175 -10.99 17.20 -2.34
C THR A 175 -11.88 16.13 -3.00
N LYS A 176 -12.48 16.41 -4.15
CA LYS A 176 -13.38 15.48 -4.85
C LYS A 176 -12.65 14.58 -5.86
N TYR A 177 -11.36 14.82 -6.11
CA TYR A 177 -10.59 13.95 -6.99
C TYR A 177 -10.32 12.62 -6.30
N GLY A 178 -10.78 11.53 -6.91
CA GLY A 178 -10.66 10.19 -6.34
C GLY A 178 -11.60 9.18 -6.96
N SER A 179 -11.51 7.93 -6.53
CA SER A 179 -12.36 6.81 -6.96
C SER A 179 -12.36 6.64 -8.48
N CYS A 180 -11.17 6.49 -9.07
CA CYS A 180 -10.97 6.46 -10.52
C CYS A 180 -11.14 5.07 -11.14
N GLY A 181 -11.72 4.11 -10.42
CA GLY A 181 -12.01 2.76 -10.91
C GLY A 181 -10.90 1.77 -10.53
N ALA A 182 -10.85 1.36 -9.27
CA ALA A 182 -9.85 0.43 -8.78
C ALA A 182 -10.21 -1.03 -9.03
N THR A 183 -9.19 -1.83 -9.29
CA THR A 183 -9.20 -3.27 -8.98
C THR A 183 -9.19 -3.48 -7.46
N PRO A 184 -9.69 -4.61 -6.94
CA PRO A 184 -9.53 -4.94 -5.53
C PRO A 184 -8.07 -4.87 -5.09
N LEU A 185 -7.83 -4.44 -3.85
CA LEU A 185 -6.52 -4.47 -3.23
C LEU A 185 -6.01 -5.91 -3.15
N ASN A 186 -4.78 -6.14 -3.60
CA ASN A 186 -4.14 -7.44 -3.57
C ASN A 186 -2.61 -7.28 -3.45
N LEU A 187 -2.15 -6.88 -2.27
CA LEU A 187 -0.73 -6.73 -1.98
C LEU A 187 -0.01 -8.08 -2.02
N SER A 188 1.18 -8.09 -2.59
CA SER A 188 2.09 -9.22 -2.47
C SER A 188 2.52 -9.42 -1.01
N GLU A 189 2.89 -10.65 -0.64
CA GLU A 189 3.37 -10.95 0.72
C GLU A 189 4.59 -10.11 1.09
N ASP A 190 5.51 -9.90 0.16
CA ASP A 190 6.71 -9.07 0.36
C ASP A 190 6.32 -7.62 0.62
N THR A 191 5.42 -7.05 -0.20
CA THR A 191 4.93 -5.68 0.02
C THR A 191 4.19 -5.57 1.35
N LEU A 192 3.33 -6.54 1.67
CA LEU A 192 2.60 -6.55 2.94
C LEU A 192 3.58 -6.56 4.13
N ALA A 193 4.59 -7.42 4.10
CA ALA A 193 5.60 -7.50 5.16
C ALA A 193 6.39 -6.18 5.32
N GLU A 194 6.67 -5.49 4.21
CA GLU A 194 7.44 -4.24 4.22
C GLU A 194 6.61 -3.04 4.67
N VAL A 195 5.32 -2.97 4.30
CA VAL A 195 4.48 -1.80 4.59
C VAL A 195 3.68 -1.90 5.88
N ALA A 196 3.38 -3.11 6.39
CA ALA A 196 2.57 -3.29 7.60
C ALA A 196 3.10 -2.54 8.84
N PRO A 197 4.41 -2.48 9.12
CA PRO A 197 4.94 -1.67 10.22
C PRO A 197 4.62 -0.16 10.08
N TRP A 198 4.44 0.31 8.84
CA TRP A 198 4.14 1.71 8.50
C TRP A 198 2.66 2.01 8.32
N ILE A 199 1.83 0.96 8.24
CA ILE A 199 0.36 1.02 8.23
C ILE A 199 -0.14 0.05 9.30
N PRO A 200 -0.16 0.43 10.59
CA PRO A 200 -0.50 -0.49 11.68
C PRO A 200 -1.84 -1.21 11.51
N ASN A 201 -2.79 -0.57 10.85
CA ASN A 201 -4.08 -1.19 10.52
C ASN A 201 -3.92 -2.51 9.74
N LEU A 202 -2.94 -2.62 8.82
CA LEU A 202 -2.70 -3.84 8.03
C LEU A 202 -2.30 -5.08 8.85
N MET A 203 -1.84 -4.89 10.10
CA MET A 203 -1.55 -6.02 11.01
C MET A 203 -2.82 -6.64 11.62
N TYR A 204 -3.94 -5.95 11.56
CA TYR A 204 -5.21 -6.34 12.18
C TYR A 204 -6.37 -6.42 11.19
N ASP A 205 -6.38 -5.54 10.19
CA ASP A 205 -7.45 -5.38 9.20
C ASP A 205 -6.88 -4.78 7.90
N THR A 206 -7.66 -4.76 6.83
CA THR A 206 -7.27 -4.17 5.55
C THR A 206 -8.13 -2.96 5.16
N ASP A 207 -9.02 -2.51 6.02
CA ASP A 207 -10.02 -1.47 5.71
C ASP A 207 -9.37 -0.15 5.28
N LEU A 208 -8.34 0.32 6.00
CA LEU A 208 -7.63 1.54 5.65
C LEU A 208 -6.92 1.41 4.29
N ALA A 209 -6.16 0.34 4.09
CA ALA A 209 -5.44 0.13 2.85
C ALA A 209 -6.41 -0.04 1.66
N THR A 210 -7.50 -0.77 1.84
CA THR A 210 -8.56 -0.92 0.83
C THR A 210 -9.20 0.42 0.48
N HIS A 211 -9.47 1.27 1.48
CA HIS A 211 -9.98 2.62 1.29
C HIS A 211 -9.00 3.49 0.50
N GLU A 212 -7.75 3.55 0.94
CA GLU A 212 -6.71 4.39 0.32
C GLU A 212 -6.41 3.95 -1.11
N TRP A 213 -6.35 2.64 -1.37
CA TRP A 213 -6.22 2.11 -2.72
C TRP A 213 -7.42 2.48 -3.60
N SER A 214 -8.63 2.15 -3.17
CA SER A 214 -9.84 2.34 -3.99
C SER A 214 -10.11 3.82 -4.29
N LYS A 215 -9.84 4.70 -3.33
CA LYS A 215 -10.13 6.12 -3.45
C LYS A 215 -8.99 6.91 -4.10
N HIS A 216 -7.75 6.61 -3.77
CA HIS A 216 -6.58 7.40 -4.12
C HIS A 216 -5.62 6.67 -5.05
N GLY A 217 -5.21 5.46 -4.71
CA GLY A 217 -4.29 4.67 -5.52
C GLY A 217 -4.82 4.40 -6.91
N SER A 218 -6.12 4.12 -7.04
CA SER A 218 -6.81 3.92 -8.33
C SER A 218 -6.68 5.10 -9.30
N CYS A 219 -6.31 6.26 -8.81
CA CYS A 219 -6.15 7.47 -9.62
C CYS A 219 -4.73 7.68 -10.13
N GLN A 220 -3.79 6.85 -9.71
CA GLN A 220 -2.38 6.87 -10.13
C GLN A 220 -2.08 5.76 -11.14
N ALA A 221 -1.04 5.92 -11.94
CA ALA A 221 -0.52 4.88 -12.84
C ALA A 221 0.47 3.97 -12.09
N ARG A 222 0.01 3.36 -11.00
CA ARG A 222 0.79 2.44 -10.16
C ARG A 222 -0.01 1.18 -9.87
N THR A 223 0.67 0.08 -9.66
CA THR A 223 0.05 -1.08 -9.01
C THR A 223 -0.18 -0.76 -7.54
N ASP A 224 -0.99 -1.55 -6.87
CA ASP A 224 -1.21 -1.42 -5.43
C ASP A 224 0.10 -1.59 -4.63
N ASP A 225 0.95 -2.56 -5.00
CA ASP A 225 2.28 -2.73 -4.41
C ASP A 225 3.13 -1.45 -4.58
N GLU A 226 3.26 -0.93 -5.80
CA GLU A 226 4.03 0.28 -6.08
C GLU A 226 3.47 1.52 -5.35
N TYR A 227 2.15 1.61 -5.21
CA TYR A 227 1.51 2.69 -4.49
C TYR A 227 1.89 2.69 -3.00
N PHE A 228 1.76 1.54 -2.33
CA PHE A 228 2.06 1.44 -0.91
C PHE A 228 3.56 1.48 -0.62
N LEU A 229 4.41 0.86 -1.44
CA LEU A 229 5.87 0.98 -1.32
C LEU A 229 6.33 2.42 -1.52
N THR A 230 5.75 3.16 -2.49
CA THR A 230 6.05 4.58 -2.68
C THR A 230 5.65 5.39 -1.45
N ALA A 231 4.44 5.20 -0.91
CA ALA A 231 3.98 5.88 0.28
C ALA A 231 4.88 5.58 1.50
N LYS A 232 5.31 4.31 1.65
CA LYS A 232 6.23 3.87 2.71
C LYS A 232 7.58 4.59 2.61
N LEU A 233 8.22 4.55 1.45
CA LEU A 233 9.53 5.18 1.25
C LEU A 233 9.50 6.68 1.54
N LEU A 234 8.44 7.37 1.09
CA LEU A 234 8.26 8.79 1.36
C LEU A 234 8.02 9.08 2.86
N THR A 235 7.19 8.27 3.51
CA THR A 235 6.91 8.42 4.96
C THR A 235 8.17 8.19 5.78
N GLU A 236 8.91 7.14 5.48
CA GLU A 236 10.20 6.82 6.12
C GLU A 236 11.20 7.97 5.95
N GLN A 237 11.29 8.56 4.76
CA GLN A 237 12.17 9.68 4.49
C GLN A 237 11.76 10.94 5.30
N VAL A 238 10.48 11.22 5.44
CA VAL A 238 9.98 12.33 6.28
C VAL A 238 10.22 12.03 7.75
N ASP A 239 9.97 10.81 8.21
CA ASP A 239 10.19 10.38 9.60
C ASP A 239 11.67 10.51 10.03
N HIS A 240 12.59 10.22 9.11
CA HIS A 240 14.03 10.34 9.34
C HIS A 240 14.60 11.75 9.04
N SER A 241 13.74 12.71 8.72
CA SER A 241 14.13 14.11 8.51
C SER A 241 13.92 14.93 9.78
N VAL A 242 14.33 16.20 9.72
CA VAL A 242 14.09 17.19 10.80
C VAL A 242 12.60 17.28 11.18
N ILE A 243 11.67 16.94 10.27
CA ILE A 243 10.21 16.94 10.55
C ILE A 243 9.88 15.84 11.57
N GLY A 244 10.24 14.61 11.28
CA GLY A 244 10.01 13.49 12.19
C GLY A 244 10.82 13.60 13.48
N ASP A 245 12.08 14.01 13.40
CA ASP A 245 12.95 14.17 14.57
C ASP A 245 12.42 15.21 15.55
N PHE A 246 11.90 16.34 15.05
CA PHE A 246 11.29 17.36 15.92
C PHE A 246 10.05 16.83 16.64
N ILE A 247 9.19 16.08 15.95
CA ILE A 247 8.01 15.47 16.54
C ILE A 247 8.42 14.43 17.59
N LYS A 248 9.30 13.49 17.22
CA LYS A 248 9.77 12.42 18.13
C LYS A 248 10.45 12.98 19.38
N SER A 249 11.19 14.07 19.26
CA SER A 249 11.84 14.73 20.42
C SER A 249 10.84 15.42 21.36
N ASN A 250 9.60 15.61 20.95
CA ASN A 250 8.53 16.23 21.73
C ASN A 250 7.44 15.25 22.20
N VAL A 251 7.64 13.96 22.04
CA VAL A 251 6.68 12.93 22.51
C VAL A 251 6.47 13.04 24.02
N GLY A 252 5.21 13.03 24.44
CA GLY A 252 4.77 13.16 25.82
C GLY A 252 4.83 14.60 26.38
N LYS A 253 4.92 15.60 25.52
CA LYS A 253 4.93 17.02 25.91
C LYS A 253 4.35 17.93 24.83
N GLU A 254 4.15 19.18 25.18
CA GLU A 254 3.75 20.20 24.22
C GLU A 254 4.93 20.63 23.33
N MET A 255 4.66 20.76 22.05
CA MET A 255 5.54 21.28 21.00
C MET A 255 5.06 22.67 20.59
N SER A 256 6.00 23.60 20.33
CA SER A 256 5.68 24.88 19.70
C SER A 256 5.61 24.71 18.18
N VAL A 257 4.49 25.08 17.58
CA VAL A 257 4.26 25.06 16.13
C VAL A 257 5.22 26.05 15.44
N SER A 258 5.42 27.23 16.01
CA SER A 258 6.33 28.22 15.45
C SER A 258 7.79 27.76 15.47
N ASP A 259 8.23 27.08 16.55
CA ASP A 259 9.58 26.52 16.62
C ASP A 259 9.77 25.37 15.63
N PHE A 260 8.76 24.52 15.48
CA PHE A 260 8.76 23.46 14.47
C PHE A 260 8.98 24.03 13.07
N PHE A 261 8.18 25.01 12.65
CA PHE A 261 8.32 25.60 11.32
C PHE A 261 9.60 26.45 11.16
N ALA A 262 10.11 27.06 12.23
CA ALA A 262 11.42 27.72 12.20
C ALA A 262 12.54 26.70 11.95
N GLN A 263 12.44 25.50 12.57
CA GLN A 263 13.40 24.41 12.35
C GLN A 263 13.30 23.86 10.91
N VAL A 264 12.09 23.59 10.42
CA VAL A 264 11.86 23.14 9.03
C VAL A 264 12.43 24.15 8.03
N ARG A 265 12.17 25.45 8.23
CA ARG A 265 12.73 26.52 7.37
C ARG A 265 14.23 26.52 7.38
N ARG A 266 14.85 26.37 8.55
CA ARG A 266 16.31 26.44 8.72
C ARG A 266 17.01 25.27 8.03
N GLU A 267 16.50 24.06 8.18
CA GLU A 267 17.17 22.84 7.71
C GLU A 267 16.77 22.47 6.27
N LEU A 268 15.50 22.71 5.89
CA LEU A 268 14.95 22.27 4.60
C LEU A 268 14.58 23.43 3.66
N GLY A 269 14.77 24.66 4.14
CA GLY A 269 14.52 25.86 3.35
C GLY A 269 13.09 26.43 3.46
N PRO A 270 12.90 27.70 3.03
CA PRO A 270 11.62 28.40 3.17
C PRO A 270 10.49 27.85 2.29
N ASP A 271 10.82 27.14 1.23
CA ASP A 271 9.84 26.55 0.34
C ASP A 271 9.15 25.35 1.00
N MET A 272 9.91 24.55 1.78
CA MET A 272 9.39 23.40 2.52
C MET A 272 8.35 23.81 3.56
N GLU A 273 8.56 24.92 4.27
CA GLU A 273 7.62 25.41 5.29
C GLU A 273 6.19 25.61 4.74
N GLN A 274 6.06 25.95 3.47
CA GLN A 274 4.76 26.15 2.83
C GLN A 274 4.12 24.88 2.27
N LYS A 275 4.83 23.76 2.35
CA LYS A 275 4.41 22.47 1.82
C LYS A 275 4.16 21.44 2.90
N VAL A 276 4.43 21.78 4.16
CA VAL A 276 4.11 20.98 5.35
C VAL A 276 2.91 21.58 6.07
N GLN A 277 2.02 20.72 6.55
CA GLN A 277 0.88 21.11 7.39
C GLN A 277 0.76 20.15 8.57
N LEU A 278 0.54 20.69 9.74
CA LEU A 278 0.17 19.93 10.95
C LEU A 278 -1.35 19.96 11.13
N MET A 279 -1.93 18.81 11.45
CA MET A 279 -3.35 18.70 11.75
C MET A 279 -3.55 18.22 13.19
N CYS A 280 -4.48 18.87 13.90
CA CYS A 280 -4.79 18.53 15.27
C CYS A 280 -6.16 17.86 15.43
N ALA A 281 -6.24 16.90 16.35
CA ALA A 281 -7.47 16.47 16.98
C ALA A 281 -7.76 17.41 18.19
N GLU A 282 -9.03 17.68 18.44
CA GLU A 282 -9.50 18.50 19.57
C GLU A 282 -8.77 19.83 19.74
N GLY A 283 -8.26 20.39 18.65
CA GLY A 283 -7.59 21.69 18.64
C GLY A 283 -6.13 21.69 19.12
N LYS A 284 -5.64 20.62 19.75
CA LYS A 284 -4.34 20.65 20.44
C LYS A 284 -3.49 19.38 20.32
N TYR A 285 -4.02 18.25 19.93
CA TYR A 285 -3.28 16.99 19.84
C TYR A 285 -2.84 16.73 18.42
N LEU A 286 -1.54 16.51 18.17
CA LEU A 286 -1.06 16.17 16.84
C LEU A 286 -1.71 14.85 16.37
N GLN A 287 -2.42 14.94 15.26
CA GLN A 287 -3.09 13.78 14.63
C GLN A 287 -2.42 13.38 13.33
N GLU A 288 -2.05 14.34 12.49
CA GLU A 288 -1.59 14.08 11.13
C GLU A 288 -0.64 15.15 10.66
N ILE A 289 0.30 14.78 9.82
CA ILE A 289 1.17 15.68 9.07
C ILE A 289 0.91 15.47 7.59
N ARG A 290 0.75 16.54 6.84
CA ARG A 290 0.61 16.51 5.38
C ARG A 290 1.80 17.14 4.71
N LEU A 291 2.28 16.49 3.66
CA LEU A 291 3.32 17.01 2.80
C LEU A 291 2.79 17.12 1.37
N SER A 292 2.83 18.34 0.82
CA SER A 292 2.49 18.57 -0.59
C SER A 292 3.65 18.12 -1.48
N LEU A 293 3.33 17.36 -2.53
CA LEU A 293 4.27 16.76 -3.47
C LEU A 293 3.90 17.15 -4.90
N PRO A 294 4.86 17.18 -5.82
CA PRO A 294 4.57 17.36 -7.24
C PRO A 294 3.78 16.18 -7.79
N ARG A 295 3.38 16.28 -9.07
CA ARG A 295 2.73 15.18 -9.76
C ARG A 295 3.65 13.96 -9.85
N ASP A 296 4.87 14.18 -10.35
CA ASP A 296 5.85 13.14 -10.59
C ASP A 296 6.74 13.02 -9.35
N ILE A 297 6.59 11.92 -8.63
CA ILE A 297 7.30 11.63 -7.40
C ILE A 297 8.43 10.67 -7.71
N VAL A 298 9.65 11.04 -7.31
CA VAL A 298 10.83 10.19 -7.36
C VAL A 298 11.31 9.95 -5.92
N PRO A 299 11.03 8.79 -5.32
CA PRO A 299 11.53 8.47 -3.99
C PRO A 299 13.06 8.47 -3.92
N GLY A 300 13.62 8.80 -2.76
CA GLY A 300 15.07 8.80 -2.53
C GLY A 300 15.79 10.07 -2.96
N GLN A 301 15.11 11.07 -3.53
CA GLN A 301 15.64 12.42 -3.68
C GLN A 301 15.76 13.10 -2.31
N ASP A 302 16.63 14.12 -2.17
CA ASP A 302 16.62 14.93 -0.97
C ASP A 302 15.26 15.62 -0.75
N MET A 303 14.96 15.99 0.50
CA MET A 303 13.66 16.55 0.88
C MET A 303 13.29 17.81 0.09
N ALA A 304 14.24 18.68 -0.25
CA ALA A 304 13.96 19.89 -1.01
C ALA A 304 13.62 19.59 -2.47
N GLN A 305 14.33 18.63 -3.07
CA GLN A 305 14.06 18.14 -4.43
C GLN A 305 12.73 17.41 -4.50
N MET A 306 12.41 16.57 -3.50
CA MET A 306 11.16 15.81 -3.44
C MET A 306 9.92 16.70 -3.49
N VAL A 307 9.96 17.90 -2.91
CA VAL A 307 8.83 18.85 -2.92
C VAL A 307 8.95 19.92 -4.00
N ALA A 308 10.00 19.90 -4.81
CA ALA A 308 10.19 20.90 -5.87
C ALA A 308 9.00 20.90 -6.84
N GLY A 309 8.46 22.09 -7.13
CA GLY A 309 7.27 22.24 -7.97
C GLY A 309 5.93 21.83 -7.34
N ALA A 310 5.92 21.31 -6.13
CA ALA A 310 4.67 21.01 -5.42
C ALA A 310 3.87 22.30 -5.11
N PRO A 311 2.53 22.26 -5.13
CA PRO A 311 1.72 23.41 -4.75
C PRO A 311 1.87 23.72 -3.26
N LYS A 312 1.72 24.98 -2.90
CA LYS A 312 1.70 25.42 -1.50
C LYS A 312 0.41 24.98 -0.84
N LEU A 313 0.48 24.51 0.39
CA LEU A 313 -0.68 24.27 1.22
C LEU A 313 -1.31 25.60 1.68
N ARG A 314 -2.63 25.58 1.88
CA ARG A 314 -3.38 26.82 2.23
C ARG A 314 -3.02 27.37 3.61
N SER A 315 -2.65 26.47 4.53
CA SER A 315 -2.31 26.81 5.90
C SER A 315 -1.24 25.85 6.41
N ARG A 316 -0.39 26.33 7.33
CA ARG A 316 0.60 25.50 8.03
C ARG A 316 -0.04 24.58 9.08
N THR A 317 -1.22 24.94 9.58
CA THR A 317 -1.99 24.12 10.52
C THR A 317 -3.43 23.95 10.05
N ASP A 318 -4.06 22.85 10.43
CA ASP A 318 -5.48 22.60 10.27
C ASP A 318 -6.04 22.08 11.57
N LYS A 319 -7.13 22.69 12.06
CA LYS A 319 -7.79 22.38 13.34
C LYS A 319 -6.87 22.45 14.57
N CYS A 320 -5.80 23.24 14.55
CA CYS A 320 -4.98 23.54 15.72
C CYS A 320 -5.35 24.94 16.24
N ASP A 321 -5.77 25.02 17.50
CA ASP A 321 -6.32 26.25 18.09
C ASP A 321 -5.25 27.19 18.65
N SER A 322 -4.01 26.69 18.83
CA SER A 322 -2.90 27.46 19.42
C SER A 322 -1.55 27.07 18.80
N ASP A 323 -0.51 27.85 19.17
CA ASP A 323 0.88 27.53 18.85
C ASP A 323 1.44 26.34 19.66
N ARG A 324 0.72 25.89 20.69
CA ARG A 324 1.15 24.76 21.53
C ARG A 324 0.27 23.56 21.24
N ILE A 325 0.89 22.50 20.73
CA ILE A 325 0.21 21.22 20.45
C ILE A 325 0.92 20.09 21.18
N TYR A 326 0.15 19.13 21.67
CA TYR A 326 0.67 17.99 22.43
C TYR A 326 0.96 16.82 21.49
N ILE A 327 2.09 16.17 21.71
CA ILE A 327 2.50 14.97 20.96
C ILE A 327 2.27 13.77 21.86
N GLU A 328 1.22 12.98 21.57
CA GLU A 328 0.80 11.86 22.37
C GLU A 328 1.84 10.74 22.40
N ARG A 329 1.96 10.01 23.51
CA ARG A 329 2.80 8.82 23.66
C ARG A 329 2.08 7.59 23.14
N SER A 330 2.84 6.58 22.75
CA SER A 330 2.29 5.25 22.47
C SER A 330 1.96 4.53 23.77
N GLY A 331 0.74 4.01 23.89
CA GLY A 331 0.25 3.30 25.08
C GLY A 331 -0.24 4.21 26.20
N ARG A 332 -0.96 3.63 27.15
CA ARG A 332 -1.40 4.35 28.37
C ARG A 332 -0.21 4.55 29.32
N GLU A 333 -0.20 5.71 30.01
CA GLU A 333 0.66 5.94 31.19
C GLU A 333 0.16 5.12 32.39
#